data_c180767d17e7d7e054a6965b310692c0
#
_entry.id   c180767d17e7d7e054a6965b310692c0
#
_cell.length_a   1.000
_cell.length_b   1.000
_cell.length_c   1.000
_cell.angle_alpha   90.00
_cell.angle_beta   90.00
_cell.angle_gamma   90.00
#
_symmetry.space_group_name_H-M   'P 1'
#
loop_
_entity.id
_entity.type
_entity.pdbx_description
1 polymer ?
#
loop_
_entity_poly.entity_id
_entity_poly.type
_entity_poly.pdbx_seq_one_letter_code
_entity_poly.pdbx_strand_id
1 'polypeptide(L)' 'MTSDDLQKIIANGLNCEHLVVEGDGRHWYATIVSAEFEGKRAIQRHQRVYATLGEKIRTDEVHALSMKTFTPAEWAAQPN' A
#
# COMPACT_ATOMS: atom_id res chain seq x y z
N MET A 1 -15.72 0.92 -4.09
CA MET A 1 -14.65 0.62 -3.10
C MET A 1 -14.28 1.90 -2.38
N THR A 2 -14.20 1.86 -1.07
CA THR A 2 -13.81 2.99 -0.25
C THR A 2 -12.36 2.85 0.19
N SER A 3 -11.78 3.94 0.73
CA SER A 3 -10.43 3.86 1.30
C SER A 3 -10.35 2.86 2.45
N ASP A 4 -11.42 2.74 3.25
CA ASP A 4 -11.47 1.75 4.33
C ASP A 4 -11.47 0.32 3.78
N ASP A 5 -12.20 0.07 2.70
CA ASP A 5 -12.20 -1.26 2.05
C ASP A 5 -10.80 -1.62 1.57
N LEU A 6 -10.15 -0.68 0.91
CA LEU A 6 -8.82 -0.87 0.38
C LEU A 6 -7.82 -1.14 1.49
N GLN A 7 -7.92 -0.37 2.57
CA GLN A 7 -7.05 -0.55 3.73
C GLN A 7 -7.19 -1.94 4.35
N LYS A 8 -8.41 -2.43 4.48
CA LYS A 8 -8.66 -3.77 5.01
C LYS A 8 -8.10 -4.86 4.11
N ILE A 9 -8.25 -4.72 2.81
CA ILE A 9 -7.74 -5.70 1.85
C ILE A 9 -6.21 -5.78 1.95
N ILE A 10 -5.54 -4.64 1.96
CA ILE A 10 -4.08 -4.60 2.08
C ILE A 10 -3.63 -5.18 3.42
N ALA A 11 -4.29 -4.80 4.50
CA ALA A 11 -3.94 -5.27 5.84
C ALA A 11 -4.10 -6.79 5.99
N ASN A 12 -5.07 -7.37 5.31
CA ASN A 12 -5.28 -8.83 5.34
C ASN A 12 -4.21 -9.59 4.56
N GLY A 13 -3.65 -8.98 3.52
CA GLY A 13 -2.70 -9.67 2.65
C GLY A 13 -1.23 -9.31 2.88
N LEU A 14 -0.96 -8.30 3.71
CA LEU A 14 0.40 -7.81 3.95
C LEU A 14 0.54 -7.43 5.41
N ASN A 15 1.61 -7.89 6.04
CA ASN A 15 1.89 -7.57 7.44
C ASN A 15 2.45 -6.14 7.52
N CYS A 16 1.60 -5.18 7.91
CA CYS A 16 1.95 -3.77 7.97
C CYS A 16 2.12 -3.30 9.41
N GLU A 17 3.19 -2.54 9.67
CA GLU A 17 3.36 -1.86 10.96
C GLU A 17 2.58 -0.54 10.97
N HIS A 18 2.42 0.07 9.81
CA HIS A 18 1.67 1.29 9.63
C HIS A 18 1.00 1.23 8.27
N LEU A 19 -0.26 1.56 8.21
CA LEU A 19 -1.02 1.55 6.96
C LEU A 19 -2.11 2.60 7.03
N VAL A 20 -2.05 3.56 6.13
CA VAL A 20 -3.09 4.57 5.97
C VAL A 20 -3.44 4.63 4.50
N VAL A 21 -4.74 4.55 4.20
CA VAL A 21 -5.25 4.75 2.86
C VAL A 21 -6.24 5.90 2.88
N GLU A 22 -6.01 6.87 2.03
CA GLU A 22 -6.86 8.04 1.88
C GLU A 22 -7.32 8.14 0.43
N GLY A 23 -8.43 8.82 0.19
CA GLY A 23 -8.90 9.03 -1.17
C GLY A 23 -10.35 9.43 -1.22
N ASP A 24 -10.77 9.82 -2.43
CA ASP A 24 -12.12 10.34 -2.70
C ASP A 24 -13.00 9.33 -3.44
N GLY A 25 -12.55 8.10 -3.62
CA GLY A 25 -13.25 7.08 -4.39
C GLY A 25 -12.82 7.00 -5.85
N ARG A 26 -12.08 8.00 -6.33
CA ARG A 26 -11.50 8.01 -7.68
C ARG A 26 -10.00 7.80 -7.66
N HIS A 27 -9.35 8.44 -6.69
CA HIS A 27 -7.91 8.31 -6.47
C HIS A 27 -7.67 7.94 -5.02
N TRP A 28 -6.71 7.04 -4.79
CA TRP A 28 -6.33 6.61 -3.46
C TRP A 28 -4.84 6.83 -3.26
N TYR A 29 -4.49 7.17 -2.02
CA TYR A 29 -3.11 7.42 -1.61
C TYR A 29 -2.84 6.55 -0.40
N ALA A 30 -1.90 5.62 -0.52
CA ALA A 30 -1.55 4.70 0.56
C ALA A 30 -0.16 4.99 1.09
N THR A 31 -0.01 4.99 2.41
CA THR A 31 1.28 5.00 3.08
C THR A 31 1.40 3.66 3.80
N ILE A 32 2.42 2.89 3.43
CA ILE A 32 2.54 1.49 3.86
C ILE A 32 3.94 1.25 4.42
N VAL A 33 3.99 0.80 5.67
CA VAL A 33 5.23 0.43 6.34
C VAL A 33 5.19 -1.06 6.63
N SER A 34 6.14 -1.81 6.10
CA SER A 34 6.20 -3.26 6.28
C SER A 34 7.63 -3.77 6.25
N ALA A 35 7.95 -4.67 7.18
CA ALA A 35 9.21 -5.39 7.17
C ALA A 35 9.35 -6.28 5.93
N GLU A 36 8.25 -6.63 5.28
CA GLU A 36 8.27 -7.43 4.05
C GLU A 36 8.90 -6.68 2.89
N PHE A 37 9.06 -5.37 2.99
CA PHE A 37 9.69 -4.55 1.96
C PHE A 37 11.22 -4.55 2.02
N GLU A 38 11.81 -5.12 3.06
CA GLU A 38 13.26 -5.14 3.19
C GLU A 38 13.91 -5.88 2.04
N GLY A 39 14.96 -5.29 1.47
CA GLY A 39 15.66 -5.85 0.33
C GLY A 39 14.93 -5.72 -1.00
N LYS A 40 13.78 -5.06 -1.03
CA LYS A 40 12.98 -4.90 -2.25
C LYS A 40 13.07 -3.49 -2.80
N ARG A 41 13.14 -3.38 -4.12
CA ARG A 41 13.05 -2.10 -4.82
C ARG A 41 11.61 -1.60 -4.83
N ALA A 42 11.43 -0.33 -5.15
CA ALA A 42 10.11 0.29 -5.19
C ALA A 42 9.11 -0.50 -6.04
N ILE A 43 9.51 -0.92 -7.25
CA ILE A 43 8.60 -1.66 -8.13
C ILE A 43 8.19 -3.01 -7.53
N GLN A 44 9.12 -3.69 -6.86
CA GLN A 44 8.82 -4.97 -6.20
C GLN A 44 7.88 -4.77 -5.02
N ARG A 45 8.04 -3.68 -4.28
CA ARG A 45 7.15 -3.33 -3.18
C ARG A 45 5.73 -3.06 -3.69
N HIS A 46 5.62 -2.30 -4.78
CA HIS A 46 4.33 -2.00 -5.40
C HIS A 46 3.66 -3.28 -5.89
N GLN A 47 4.41 -4.17 -6.53
CA GLN A 47 3.89 -5.47 -6.98
C GLN A 47 3.39 -6.31 -5.82
N ARG A 48 4.11 -6.28 -4.69
CA ARG A 48 3.69 -7.00 -3.48
C ARG A 48 2.37 -6.47 -2.93
N VAL A 49 2.19 -5.16 -2.96
CA VAL A 49 0.93 -4.54 -2.53
C VAL A 49 -0.20 -4.90 -3.50
N TYR A 50 0.03 -4.79 -4.80
CA TYR A 50 -0.98 -5.16 -5.79
C TYR A 50 -1.39 -6.62 -5.67
N ALA A 51 -0.48 -7.49 -5.27
CA ALA A 51 -0.81 -8.91 -5.07
C ALA A 51 -1.86 -9.11 -3.97
N THR A 52 -1.94 -8.21 -2.99
CA THR A 52 -2.98 -8.30 -1.95
C THR A 52 -4.37 -7.99 -2.49
N LEU A 53 -4.43 -7.20 -3.55
CA LEU A 53 -5.69 -6.77 -4.14
C LEU A 53 -6.31 -7.86 -5.01
N GLY A 54 -5.46 -8.68 -5.65
CA GLY A 54 -5.91 -9.76 -6.53
C GLY A 54 -6.85 -9.24 -7.60
N GLU A 55 -8.00 -9.91 -7.76
CA GLU A 55 -9.02 -9.51 -8.72
C GLU A 55 -10.06 -8.56 -8.12
N LYS A 56 -9.88 -8.16 -6.86
CA LYS A 56 -10.87 -7.31 -6.16
C LYS A 56 -10.88 -5.88 -6.66
N ILE A 57 -9.80 -5.48 -7.33
CA ILE A 57 -9.70 -4.15 -7.92
C ILE A 57 -9.51 -4.30 -9.43
N ARG A 58 -10.22 -3.50 -10.20
CA ARG A 58 -10.12 -3.54 -11.66
C ARG A 58 -8.84 -2.84 -12.11
N THR A 59 -8.36 -3.17 -13.31
CA THR A 59 -7.11 -2.65 -13.82
C THR A 59 -7.05 -1.12 -13.83
N ASP A 60 -8.15 -0.47 -14.22
CA ASP A 60 -8.22 0.99 -14.23
C ASP A 60 -8.23 1.57 -12.81
N GLU A 61 -8.78 0.85 -11.84
CA GLU A 61 -8.76 1.28 -10.44
C GLU A 61 -7.35 1.16 -9.86
N VAL A 62 -6.59 0.16 -10.26
CA VAL A 62 -5.19 0.00 -9.82
C VAL A 62 -4.35 1.21 -10.21
N HIS A 63 -4.58 1.77 -11.40
CA HIS A 63 -3.86 2.96 -11.85
C HIS A 63 -4.17 4.20 -11.02
N ALA A 64 -5.29 4.21 -10.31
CA ALA A 64 -5.68 5.31 -9.45
C ALA A 64 -5.08 5.22 -8.04
N LEU A 65 -4.32 4.17 -7.73
CA LEU A 65 -3.68 3.98 -6.43
C LEU A 65 -2.23 4.46 -6.49
N SER A 66 -1.96 5.53 -5.75
CA SER A 66 -0.59 5.99 -5.50
C SER A 66 -0.16 5.48 -4.13
N MET A 67 1.09 5.06 -4.00
CA MET A 67 1.55 4.52 -2.74
C MET A 67 2.98 4.97 -2.41
N LYS A 68 3.23 5.14 -1.12
CA LYS A 68 4.56 5.31 -0.55
C LYS A 68 4.83 4.09 0.30
N THR A 69 5.94 3.43 0.05
CA THR A 69 6.29 2.19 0.74
C THR A 69 7.60 2.36 1.50
N PHE A 70 7.61 1.91 2.74
CA PHE A 70 8.75 2.05 3.62
C PHE A 70 9.00 0.74 4.35
N THR A 71 10.28 0.44 4.60
CA THR A 71 10.63 -0.50 5.66
C THR A 71 10.46 0.21 7.01
N PRO A 72 10.39 -0.53 8.13
CA PRO A 72 10.34 0.12 9.45
C PRO A 72 11.50 1.08 9.69
N ALA A 73 12.72 0.71 9.25
CA ALA A 73 13.88 1.57 9.40
C ALA A 73 13.76 2.86 8.57
N GLU A 74 13.30 2.74 7.34
CA GLU A 74 13.08 3.91 6.49
C GLU A 74 12.02 4.84 7.07
N TRP A 75 10.96 4.25 7.62
CA TRP A 75 9.89 5.03 8.25
C TRP A 75 10.38 5.78 9.49
N ALA A 76 11.18 5.10 10.32
CA ALA A 76 11.76 5.73 11.50
C ALA A 76 12.72 6.89 11.15
N ALA A 77 13.34 6.84 9.99
CA ALA A 77 14.25 7.87 9.52
C ALA A 77 13.57 9.05 8.84
N GLN A 78 12.24 8.99 8.63
CA GLN A 78 11.51 10.09 8.00
C GLN A 78 11.51 11.32 8.89
N PRO A 79 11.81 12.52 8.35
CA PRO A 79 11.65 13.76 9.11
C PRO A 79 10.19 14.01 9.42
N ASN A 80 9.93 14.53 10.60
CA ASN A 80 8.56 14.90 11.02
C ASN A 80 8.15 16.22 10.40
#